data_b13283218f34255e758403d189faaf5e
#
_entry.id   b13283218f34255e758403d189faaf5e
#
_cell.length_a   1.000
_cell.length_b   1.000
_cell.length_c   1.000
_cell.angle_alpha   90.00
_cell.angle_beta   90.00
_cell.angle_gamma   90.00
#
_symmetry.space_group_name_H-M   'P 1'
#
loop_
_entity.id
_entity.type
_entity.pdbx_description
1 polymer ?
#
loop_
_entity_poly.entity_id
_entity_poly.type
_entity_poly.pdbx_seq_one_letter_code
_entity_poly.pdbx_strand_id
1 'polypeptide(L)'
;TDTNVITHISIKPSKFFSFFKVLVVCRNDIQQVQQNRLKKFDWLWKVLVYGSYLDFIFIKRLKEFTSFKSVINNRKKFVHATGVTFSKNSAIYDVTHWKDRDFINTRAVECFHIDPDKVEKFQMERLGRNRTSMQDIFIAPMLLIRHGLDLEKLIVRSAISYKTAIFKKSLLSVKAYDFKDVDILKNISCFYSSNLMSYLAILTFSSVGIERENAKEFELLNIPYLRLSQDYYNKLESMHHSFLKKKKEPLHKEHDIATIQSEISKECKKINEEILQLINIDTIERDLIDYALNISLPMIRMNSVNNIMRKYKALRDSYIFSKIELGDQVLEEYAQVYIDYFARSFNRNEKRFIVEVHYSSQIIGMFFKVIDQDLFSKEIITVDTNTNLITLVTKLSTQHITDQLFVQKDIRGFEKDFFYIFKPNEKRLWHKAIAYLDVNEFDDAILKAGRNEI
;
A
#
# COMPACT_ATOMS: atom_id res chain seq x y z
N THR A 1 12.91 -29.68 -6.96
CA THR A 1 12.79 -29.23 -8.34
C THR A 1 12.14 -27.84 -8.38
N ASP A 2 12.57 -26.98 -9.29
CA ASP A 2 12.11 -25.58 -9.36
C ASP A 2 10.64 -25.44 -9.81
N THR A 3 10.01 -26.54 -10.21
CA THR A 3 8.58 -26.63 -10.61
C THR A 3 7.65 -26.95 -9.44
N ASN A 4 8.15 -27.18 -8.23
CA ASN A 4 7.31 -27.45 -7.08
C ASN A 4 6.34 -26.29 -6.82
N VAL A 5 5.09 -26.63 -6.52
CA VAL A 5 4.08 -25.68 -6.07
C VAL A 5 4.07 -25.65 -4.55
N ILE A 6 4.17 -24.47 -3.98
CA ILE A 6 4.12 -24.22 -2.54
C ILE A 6 2.76 -23.59 -2.21
N THR A 7 2.07 -24.17 -1.24
CA THR A 7 0.87 -23.53 -0.67
C THR A 7 1.31 -22.59 0.45
N HIS A 8 1.05 -21.31 0.27
CA HIS A 8 1.28 -20.27 1.27
C HIS A 8 -0.04 -19.92 1.95
N ILE A 9 -0.05 -19.87 3.27
CA ILE A 9 -1.21 -19.46 4.05
C ILE A 9 -0.85 -18.24 4.88
N SER A 10 -1.54 -17.10 4.63
CA SER A 10 -1.34 -15.85 5.32
C SER A 10 -2.35 -15.73 6.47
N ILE A 11 -1.90 -15.84 7.70
CA ILE A 11 -2.76 -15.70 8.89
C ILE A 11 -2.84 -14.21 9.23
N LYS A 12 -4.01 -13.61 8.97
CA LYS A 12 -4.26 -12.19 9.23
C LYS A 12 -4.97 -11.97 10.57
N PRO A 13 -4.83 -10.79 11.19
CA PRO A 13 -5.58 -10.44 12.40
C PRO A 13 -7.08 -10.64 12.20
N SER A 14 -7.75 -11.21 13.20
CA SER A 14 -9.18 -11.51 13.17
C SER A 14 -9.81 -11.18 14.52
N LYS A 15 -11.05 -10.67 14.49
CA LYS A 15 -11.85 -10.47 15.72
C LYS A 15 -12.05 -11.78 16.49
N PHE A 16 -12.17 -12.90 15.79
CA PHE A 16 -12.42 -14.20 16.41
C PHE A 16 -11.22 -14.74 17.19
N PHE A 17 -9.98 -14.49 16.72
CA PHE A 17 -8.80 -14.96 17.42
C PHE A 17 -8.70 -14.39 18.84
N SER A 18 -9.07 -13.11 19.02
CA SER A 18 -9.03 -12.46 20.33
C SER A 18 -9.98 -13.07 21.35
N PHE A 19 -11.16 -13.52 20.90
CA PHE A 19 -12.20 -14.08 21.76
C PHE A 19 -12.10 -15.59 21.92
N PHE A 20 -11.98 -16.31 20.82
CA PHE A 20 -12.15 -17.77 20.78
C PHE A 20 -10.84 -18.51 20.58
N LYS A 21 -9.72 -17.80 20.38
CA LYS A 21 -8.41 -18.38 20.04
C LYS A 21 -8.44 -19.25 18.78
N VAL A 22 -9.39 -18.99 17.90
CA VAL A 22 -9.58 -19.70 16.63
C VAL A 22 -8.89 -18.91 15.51
N LEU A 23 -8.04 -19.60 14.76
CA LEU A 23 -7.46 -19.04 13.54
C LEU A 23 -8.53 -19.03 12.46
N VAL A 24 -8.63 -17.87 11.80
CA VAL A 24 -9.57 -17.71 10.70
C VAL A 24 -8.76 -17.45 9.43
N VAL A 25 -8.97 -18.32 8.45
CA VAL A 25 -8.32 -18.24 7.13
C VAL A 25 -9.42 -18.04 6.10
N CYS A 26 -9.35 -16.95 5.36
CA CYS A 26 -10.20 -16.74 4.18
C CYS A 26 -9.57 -17.43 2.97
N ARG A 27 -10.38 -17.77 1.96
CA ARG A 27 -9.88 -18.42 0.74
C ARG A 27 -8.75 -17.60 0.07
N ASN A 28 -8.89 -16.30 0.02
CA ASN A 28 -7.88 -15.39 -0.54
C ASN A 28 -6.57 -15.34 0.29
N ASP A 29 -6.56 -15.88 1.51
CA ASP A 29 -5.36 -16.00 2.33
C ASP A 29 -4.55 -17.26 1.99
N ILE A 30 -5.09 -18.16 1.16
CA ILE A 30 -4.45 -19.39 0.70
C ILE A 30 -4.02 -19.17 -0.75
N GLN A 31 -2.72 -19.17 -1.02
CA GLN A 31 -2.17 -18.93 -2.34
C GLN A 31 -1.21 -20.04 -2.74
N GLN A 32 -1.32 -20.47 -3.99
CA GLN A 32 -0.38 -21.43 -4.57
C GLN A 32 0.63 -20.70 -5.45
N VAL A 33 1.91 -20.96 -5.25
CA VAL A 33 2.99 -20.30 -5.97
C VAL A 33 4.08 -21.31 -6.35
N GLN A 34 4.58 -21.19 -7.57
CA GLN A 34 5.72 -21.98 -8.02
C GLN A 34 7.01 -21.53 -7.31
N GLN A 35 7.81 -22.47 -6.83
CA GLN A 35 9.05 -22.21 -6.10
C GLN A 35 10.05 -21.36 -6.91
N ASN A 36 10.14 -21.55 -8.23
CA ASN A 36 10.99 -20.76 -9.10
C ASN A 36 10.63 -19.27 -9.11
N ARG A 37 9.34 -18.92 -8.98
CA ARG A 37 8.91 -17.52 -8.88
C ARG A 37 9.39 -16.87 -7.58
N LEU A 38 9.35 -17.59 -6.47
CA LEU A 38 9.86 -17.10 -5.18
C LEU A 38 11.38 -16.87 -5.20
N LYS A 39 12.13 -17.72 -5.91
CA LYS A 39 13.58 -17.53 -6.11
C LYS A 39 13.90 -16.35 -7.04
N LYS A 40 13.06 -16.11 -8.05
CA LYS A 40 13.24 -15.04 -9.03
C LYS A 40 12.84 -13.66 -8.51
N PHE A 41 11.80 -13.60 -7.69
CA PHE A 41 11.20 -12.36 -7.19
C PHE A 41 11.19 -12.36 -5.65
N ASP A 42 12.24 -11.85 -5.03
CA ASP A 42 12.40 -11.80 -3.57
C ASP A 42 11.28 -11.02 -2.85
N TRP A 43 10.72 -10.01 -3.50
CA TRP A 43 9.59 -9.22 -3.01
C TRP A 43 8.24 -9.98 -3.05
N LEU A 44 8.16 -11.11 -3.77
CA LEU A 44 6.91 -11.90 -3.90
C LEU A 44 6.40 -12.40 -2.54
N TRP A 45 7.29 -12.66 -1.58
CA TRP A 45 6.90 -13.01 -0.22
C TRP A 45 6.00 -11.98 0.44
N LYS A 46 6.23 -10.69 0.17
CA LYS A 46 5.40 -9.60 0.69
C LYS A 46 4.03 -9.56 0.03
N VAL A 47 3.98 -9.79 -1.26
CA VAL A 47 2.71 -9.89 -2.01
C VAL A 47 1.86 -11.04 -1.49
N LEU A 48 2.46 -12.20 -1.19
CA LEU A 48 1.72 -13.32 -0.60
C LEU A 48 1.11 -13.00 0.77
N VAL A 49 1.71 -12.09 1.54
CA VAL A 49 1.20 -11.69 2.86
C VAL A 49 0.13 -10.61 2.76
N TYR A 50 0.32 -9.57 1.96
CA TYR A 50 -0.50 -8.36 1.97
C TYR A 50 -1.27 -8.09 0.67
N GLY A 51 -0.98 -8.81 -0.39
CA GLY A 51 -1.55 -8.65 -1.71
C GLY A 51 -2.10 -9.95 -2.31
N SER A 52 -2.19 -9.96 -3.63
CA SER A 52 -2.73 -11.03 -4.46
C SER A 52 -1.88 -11.24 -5.72
N TYR A 53 -2.28 -12.17 -6.60
CA TYR A 53 -1.62 -12.35 -7.88
C TYR A 53 -1.82 -11.14 -8.83
N LEU A 54 -2.90 -10.37 -8.67
CA LEU A 54 -3.10 -9.12 -9.42
C LEU A 54 -2.04 -8.08 -9.04
N ASP A 55 -1.74 -7.96 -7.75
CA ASP A 55 -0.64 -7.12 -7.26
C ASP A 55 0.72 -7.58 -7.82
N PHE A 56 0.94 -8.89 -7.92
CA PHE A 56 2.16 -9.42 -8.53
C PHE A 56 2.31 -8.96 -9.99
N ILE A 57 1.24 -9.03 -10.79
CA ILE A 57 1.23 -8.58 -12.18
C ILE A 57 1.52 -7.08 -12.26
N PHE A 58 0.83 -6.28 -11.45
CA PHE A 58 0.99 -4.84 -11.42
C PHE A 58 2.41 -4.42 -11.00
N ILE A 59 2.94 -4.97 -9.92
CA ILE A 59 4.30 -4.67 -9.47
C ILE A 59 5.34 -5.09 -10.51
N LYS A 60 5.14 -6.24 -11.17
CA LYS A 60 6.01 -6.67 -12.26
C LYS A 60 6.04 -5.62 -13.37
N ARG A 61 4.89 -5.09 -13.80
CA ARG A 61 4.77 -4.02 -14.79
C ARG A 61 5.47 -2.73 -14.30
N LEU A 62 5.28 -2.33 -13.03
CA LEU A 62 5.96 -1.17 -12.47
C LEU A 62 7.48 -1.31 -12.46
N LYS A 63 8.01 -2.52 -12.31
CA LYS A 63 9.46 -2.78 -12.34
C LYS A 63 10.06 -2.80 -13.75
N GLU A 64 9.25 -2.71 -14.78
CA GLU A 64 9.71 -2.52 -16.17
C GLU A 64 10.05 -1.04 -16.47
N PHE A 65 9.55 -0.10 -15.67
CA PHE A 65 9.96 1.30 -15.76
C PHE A 65 11.44 1.48 -15.38
N THR A 66 12.08 2.48 -15.97
CA THR A 66 13.44 2.86 -15.59
C THR A 66 13.51 3.15 -14.09
N SER A 67 14.38 2.47 -13.36
CA SER A 67 14.52 2.70 -11.92
C SER A 67 15.29 3.98 -11.62
N PHE A 68 15.01 4.60 -10.46
CA PHE A 68 15.78 5.73 -9.98
C PHE A 68 17.28 5.39 -9.89
N LYS A 69 17.62 4.18 -9.44
CA LYS A 69 19.01 3.68 -9.44
C LYS A 69 19.66 3.77 -10.82
N SER A 70 18.96 3.37 -11.87
CA SER A 70 19.48 3.41 -13.24
C SER A 70 19.74 4.86 -13.69
N VAL A 71 18.87 5.79 -13.32
CA VAL A 71 19.02 7.21 -13.66
C VAL A 71 20.25 7.83 -12.99
N ILE A 72 20.49 7.52 -11.71
CA ILE A 72 21.62 8.07 -10.95
C ILE A 72 22.91 7.25 -11.05
N ASN A 73 22.94 6.18 -11.83
CA ASN A 73 24.12 5.32 -11.96
C ASN A 73 25.31 5.99 -12.68
N ASN A 74 25.10 7.15 -13.28
CA ASN A 74 26.19 7.92 -13.89
C ASN A 74 27.01 8.64 -12.82
N ARG A 75 28.15 8.06 -12.45
CA ARG A 75 29.07 8.58 -11.41
C ARG A 75 29.66 9.97 -11.72
N LYS A 76 29.64 10.42 -12.98
CA LYS A 76 30.05 11.79 -13.33
C LYS A 76 28.96 12.82 -13.00
N LYS A 77 27.72 12.38 -12.85
CA LYS A 77 26.56 13.23 -12.56
C LYS A 77 26.07 13.12 -11.13
N PHE A 78 26.17 11.92 -10.56
CA PHE A 78 25.61 11.61 -9.23
C PHE A 78 26.56 10.79 -8.38
N VAL A 79 26.50 11.02 -7.08
CA VAL A 79 27.06 10.15 -6.06
C VAL A 79 26.03 9.94 -4.96
N HIS A 80 25.91 8.73 -4.43
CA HIS A 80 25.01 8.41 -3.34
C HIS A 80 25.68 7.54 -2.29
N ALA A 81 25.36 7.79 -1.03
CA ALA A 81 25.71 6.94 0.11
C ALA A 81 24.92 7.35 1.36
N THR A 82 24.88 6.46 2.33
CA THR A 82 24.39 6.77 3.68
C THR A 82 25.42 7.57 4.46
N GLY A 83 24.97 8.38 5.44
CA GLY A 83 25.83 9.24 6.22
C GLY A 83 26.77 8.54 7.20
N VAL A 84 27.25 9.30 8.17
CA VAL A 84 28.24 8.87 9.16
C VAL A 84 27.67 7.91 10.21
N THR A 85 28.53 7.07 10.78
CA THR A 85 28.16 6.15 11.87
C THR A 85 28.83 6.56 13.16
N PHE A 86 28.02 6.78 14.20
CA PHE A 86 28.48 6.97 15.56
C PHE A 86 28.61 5.59 16.23
N SER A 87 29.83 5.19 16.57
CA SER A 87 30.07 3.99 17.36
C SER A 87 31.15 4.28 18.38
N LYS A 88 30.85 4.13 19.66
CA LYS A 88 31.81 4.35 20.72
C LYS A 88 32.97 3.34 20.67
N ASN A 89 32.69 2.10 20.28
CA ASN A 89 33.67 1.00 20.31
C ASN A 89 34.56 0.91 19.07
N SER A 90 34.22 1.63 17.99
CA SER A 90 34.95 1.62 16.72
C SER A 90 35.20 3.03 16.17
N ALA A 91 35.25 4.03 17.04
CA ALA A 91 35.47 5.43 16.66
C ALA A 91 36.98 5.66 16.41
N ILE A 92 37.42 5.34 15.19
CA ILE A 92 38.83 5.39 14.78
C ILE A 92 39.18 6.57 13.87
N TYR A 93 38.15 7.18 13.23
CA TYR A 93 38.37 8.25 12.27
C TYR A 93 38.31 9.60 12.96
N ASP A 94 39.39 10.39 12.88
CA ASP A 94 39.42 11.78 13.32
C ASP A 94 38.59 12.65 12.35
N VAL A 95 37.67 13.43 12.90
CA VAL A 95 36.81 14.35 12.15
C VAL A 95 36.74 15.73 12.82
N THR A 96 37.73 16.09 13.60
CA THR A 96 37.84 17.37 14.30
C THR A 96 37.65 18.56 13.35
N HIS A 97 38.09 18.43 12.08
CA HIS A 97 37.90 19.43 11.03
C HIS A 97 36.43 19.63 10.58
N TRP A 98 35.50 18.79 11.05
CA TRP A 98 34.04 18.96 10.83
C TRP A 98 33.34 19.66 11.97
N LYS A 99 34.04 19.97 13.04
CA LYS A 99 33.47 20.67 14.20
C LYS A 99 32.76 21.94 13.73
N ASP A 100 31.61 22.23 14.36
CA ASP A 100 30.74 23.39 14.11
C ASP A 100 30.08 23.46 12.73
N ARG A 101 30.27 22.45 11.85
CA ARG A 101 29.48 22.32 10.61
C ARG A 101 28.03 21.96 10.95
N ASP A 102 27.13 22.32 10.04
CA ASP A 102 25.72 21.93 10.18
C ASP A 102 25.60 20.40 10.19
N PHE A 103 24.81 19.89 11.13
CA PHE A 103 24.51 18.49 11.31
C PHE A 103 23.00 18.24 11.20
N ILE A 104 22.63 17.52 10.15
CA ILE A 104 21.23 17.19 9.87
C ILE A 104 20.88 15.86 10.55
N ASN A 105 20.08 15.96 11.61
CA ASN A 105 19.50 14.79 12.27
C ASN A 105 18.36 14.23 11.39
N THR A 106 18.10 12.93 11.50
CA THR A 106 17.01 12.27 10.75
C THR A 106 15.66 12.99 10.94
N ARG A 107 15.39 13.48 12.16
CA ARG A 107 14.14 14.20 12.49
C ARG A 107 14.00 15.57 11.82
N ALA A 108 15.08 16.13 11.30
CA ALA A 108 15.03 17.40 10.59
C ALA A 108 14.52 17.27 9.14
N VAL A 109 14.68 16.09 8.53
CA VAL A 109 14.25 15.85 7.14
C VAL A 109 12.76 15.50 7.13
N GLU A 110 11.93 16.38 6.61
CA GLU A 110 10.50 16.17 6.40
C GLU A 110 10.20 16.08 4.89
N CYS A 111 8.94 15.93 4.49
CA CYS A 111 8.59 15.98 3.07
C CYS A 111 8.86 17.38 2.52
N PHE A 112 9.68 17.47 1.48
CA PHE A 112 10.02 18.68 0.72
C PHE A 112 10.81 19.76 1.47
N HIS A 113 11.10 19.61 2.76
CA HIS A 113 11.86 20.62 3.50
C HIS A 113 12.71 20.00 4.62
N ILE A 114 13.74 20.76 5.01
CA ILE A 114 14.56 20.48 6.19
C ILE A 114 14.20 21.49 7.26
N ASP A 115 13.75 21.01 8.41
CA ASP A 115 13.37 21.84 9.55
C ASP A 115 14.63 22.47 10.17
N PRO A 116 14.82 23.81 10.04
CA PRO A 116 16.04 24.46 10.51
C PRO A 116 16.20 24.42 12.03
N ASP A 117 15.10 24.31 12.79
CA ASP A 117 15.16 24.27 14.25
C ASP A 117 15.68 22.92 14.78
N LYS A 118 15.72 21.90 13.91
CA LYS A 118 16.23 20.57 14.23
C LYS A 118 17.62 20.29 13.61
N VAL A 119 18.21 21.29 12.97
CA VAL A 119 19.60 21.23 12.52
C VAL A 119 20.50 21.62 13.68
N GLU A 120 21.44 20.76 14.01
CA GLU A 120 22.36 20.92 15.12
C GLU A 120 23.75 21.28 14.59
N LYS A 121 24.69 21.61 15.50
CA LYS A 121 26.11 21.73 15.15
C LYS A 121 26.82 20.40 15.42
N PHE A 122 27.65 19.99 14.49
CA PHE A 122 28.46 18.78 14.63
C PHE A 122 29.55 18.98 15.68
N GLN A 123 29.56 18.15 16.74
CA GLN A 123 30.47 18.30 17.89
C GLN A 123 31.31 17.04 18.14
N MET A 124 31.27 16.04 17.25
CA MET A 124 32.04 14.82 17.43
C MET A 124 33.47 15.00 16.89
N GLU A 125 34.43 14.48 17.64
CA GLU A 125 35.85 14.48 17.23
C GLU A 125 36.22 13.19 16.52
N ARG A 126 35.53 12.09 16.79
CA ARG A 126 35.81 10.77 16.19
C ARG A 126 34.54 10.05 15.76
N LEU A 127 34.64 9.28 14.68
CA LEU A 127 33.57 8.50 14.11
C LEU A 127 33.98 7.05 13.85
N GLY A 128 33.01 6.14 13.92
CA GLY A 128 33.19 4.76 13.46
C GLY A 128 33.23 4.64 11.92
N ARG A 129 32.62 5.58 11.22
CA ARG A 129 32.65 5.66 9.74
C ARG A 129 32.46 7.10 9.29
N ASN A 130 33.45 7.63 8.60
CA ASN A 130 33.48 9.02 8.15
C ASN A 130 33.21 9.25 6.65
N ARG A 131 33.03 8.16 5.85
CA ARG A 131 32.82 8.27 4.40
C ARG A 131 33.96 8.95 3.64
N THR A 132 35.18 8.75 4.04
CA THR A 132 36.38 9.38 3.43
C THR A 132 36.45 9.31 1.90
N SER A 133 36.01 8.18 1.32
CA SER A 133 36.01 7.98 -0.14
C SER A 133 34.80 8.59 -0.87
N MET A 134 33.81 9.14 -0.13
CA MET A 134 32.56 9.66 -0.68
C MET A 134 32.12 10.95 0.02
N GLN A 135 33.06 11.84 0.36
CA GLN A 135 32.78 13.09 1.08
C GLN A 135 31.88 14.04 0.29
N ASP A 136 31.84 13.91 -1.03
CA ASP A 136 30.97 14.74 -1.88
C ASP A 136 29.50 14.64 -1.53
N ILE A 137 29.05 13.51 -0.91
CA ILE A 137 27.67 13.35 -0.46
C ILE A 137 27.22 14.39 0.58
N PHE A 138 28.15 15.05 1.25
CA PHE A 138 27.90 16.10 2.25
C PHE A 138 27.82 17.51 1.64
N ILE A 139 28.18 17.65 0.35
CA ILE A 139 28.25 18.94 -0.34
C ILE A 139 26.95 19.17 -1.11
N ALA A 140 26.32 20.33 -0.87
CA ALA A 140 25.10 20.75 -1.58
C ALA A 140 25.32 20.92 -3.11
N PRO A 141 24.26 20.78 -3.93
CA PRO A 141 22.90 20.34 -3.60
C PRO A 141 22.80 18.82 -3.47
N MET A 142 22.04 18.34 -2.49
CA MET A 142 21.86 16.90 -2.26
C MET A 142 20.42 16.60 -1.80
N LEU A 143 19.85 15.51 -2.29
CA LEU A 143 18.61 14.97 -1.76
C LEU A 143 18.92 14.08 -0.55
N LEU A 144 18.33 14.38 0.59
CA LEU A 144 18.37 13.57 1.79
C LEU A 144 17.09 12.74 1.91
N ILE A 145 17.24 11.44 2.06
CA ILE A 145 16.14 10.46 2.06
C ILE A 145 16.19 9.70 3.40
N ARG A 146 15.08 9.68 4.14
CA ARG A 146 14.99 8.91 5.39
C ARG A 146 14.80 7.43 5.09
N HIS A 147 15.54 6.59 5.81
CA HIS A 147 15.28 5.14 5.81
C HIS A 147 13.98 4.79 6.56
N GLY A 148 13.68 5.49 7.65
CA GLY A 148 12.42 5.33 8.38
C GLY A 148 11.25 5.92 7.61
N LEU A 149 10.23 5.10 7.36
CA LEU A 149 8.99 5.51 6.70
C LEU A 149 8.08 6.27 7.66
N ASP A 150 7.19 7.08 7.12
CA ASP A 150 6.09 7.65 7.88
C ASP A 150 5.13 6.56 8.34
N LEU A 151 4.82 6.51 9.63
CA LEU A 151 3.96 5.44 10.19
C LEU A 151 2.49 5.56 9.77
N GLU A 152 2.05 6.75 9.38
CA GLU A 152 0.66 6.94 9.00
C GLU A 152 0.37 6.55 7.55
N LYS A 153 1.27 6.89 6.66
CA LYS A 153 1.07 6.74 5.21
C LYS A 153 2.07 5.79 4.54
N LEU A 154 3.12 5.37 5.24
CA LEU A 154 4.27 4.63 4.71
C LEU A 154 4.96 5.32 3.52
N ILE A 155 4.87 6.64 3.46
CA ILE A 155 5.64 7.45 2.52
C ILE A 155 7.08 7.61 2.98
N VAL A 156 7.97 7.94 2.06
CA VAL A 156 9.38 8.25 2.32
C VAL A 156 9.55 9.75 2.44
N ARG A 157 10.00 10.23 3.60
CA ARG A 157 10.31 11.64 3.79
C ARG A 157 11.66 11.94 3.15
N SER A 158 11.68 12.95 2.29
CA SER A 158 12.89 13.40 1.61
C SER A 158 12.84 14.88 1.31
N ALA A 159 14.01 15.51 1.33
CA ALA A 159 14.15 16.94 1.06
C ALA A 159 15.52 17.25 0.46
N ILE A 160 15.60 18.30 -0.36
CA ILE A 160 16.86 18.79 -0.90
C ILE A 160 17.53 19.73 0.11
N SER A 161 18.80 19.46 0.38
CA SER A 161 19.65 20.39 1.11
C SER A 161 20.43 21.25 0.11
N TYR A 162 20.25 22.56 0.20
CA TYR A 162 21.06 23.57 -0.51
C TYR A 162 22.22 24.07 0.33
N LYS A 163 22.42 23.48 1.54
CA LYS A 163 23.55 23.77 2.41
C LYS A 163 24.37 22.50 2.63
N THR A 164 25.69 22.65 2.59
CA THR A 164 26.64 21.59 2.95
C THR A 164 26.45 21.22 4.42
N ALA A 165 26.25 19.95 4.70
CA ALA A 165 25.99 19.46 6.05
C ALA A 165 26.39 18.00 6.24
N ILE A 166 26.75 17.65 7.46
CA ILE A 166 26.99 16.26 7.89
C ILE A 166 25.66 15.64 8.30
N PHE A 167 25.45 14.35 8.10
CA PHE A 167 24.23 13.64 8.48
C PHE A 167 24.50 12.18 8.87
N LYS A 168 23.57 11.56 9.59
CA LYS A 168 23.65 10.17 10.10
C LYS A 168 23.43 9.13 9.01
N LYS A 169 23.90 7.89 9.24
CA LYS A 169 23.65 6.70 8.40
C LYS A 169 22.17 6.35 8.17
N SER A 170 21.27 6.88 8.99
CA SER A 170 19.82 6.72 8.82
C SER A 170 19.22 7.61 7.72
N LEU A 171 20.07 8.43 7.10
CA LEU A 171 19.76 9.19 5.90
C LEU A 171 20.63 8.67 4.75
N LEU A 172 19.99 8.46 3.60
CA LEU A 172 20.63 8.27 2.31
C LEU A 172 20.72 9.63 1.62
N SER A 173 21.90 9.99 1.14
CA SER A 173 22.11 11.16 0.30
C SER A 173 22.27 10.75 -1.16
N VAL A 174 21.66 11.51 -2.06
CA VAL A 174 21.97 11.51 -3.49
C VAL A 174 22.36 12.92 -3.88
N LYS A 175 23.63 13.12 -4.19
CA LYS A 175 24.19 14.39 -4.63
C LYS A 175 24.18 14.47 -6.15
N ALA A 176 23.71 15.60 -6.70
CA ALA A 176 23.91 15.98 -8.10
C ALA A 176 25.11 16.92 -8.21
N TYR A 177 26.01 16.68 -9.18
CA TYR A 177 27.16 17.56 -9.43
C TYR A 177 26.77 18.81 -10.22
N ASP A 178 25.77 18.69 -11.14
CA ASP A 178 25.22 19.83 -11.90
C ASP A 178 23.86 20.23 -11.32
N PHE A 179 23.61 21.53 -11.20
CA PHE A 179 22.31 22.07 -10.79
C PHE A 179 21.16 21.65 -11.73
N LYS A 180 21.42 21.40 -13.00
CA LYS A 180 20.43 20.89 -13.96
C LYS A 180 19.91 19.48 -13.60
N ASP A 181 20.77 18.68 -12.97
CA ASP A 181 20.44 17.32 -12.57
C ASP A 181 19.64 17.29 -11.22
N VAL A 182 19.54 18.43 -10.51
CA VAL A 182 18.72 18.57 -9.28
C VAL A 182 17.24 18.33 -9.55
N ASP A 183 16.74 18.64 -10.74
CA ASP A 183 15.34 18.39 -11.08
C ASP A 183 14.99 16.91 -11.07
N ILE A 184 15.95 16.03 -11.36
CA ILE A 184 15.79 14.57 -11.19
C ILE A 184 15.54 14.25 -9.71
N LEU A 185 16.27 14.87 -8.80
CA LEU A 185 16.13 14.68 -7.36
C LEU A 185 14.81 15.24 -6.82
N LYS A 186 14.34 16.37 -7.36
CA LYS A 186 13.03 16.94 -7.03
C LYS A 186 11.88 16.02 -7.45
N ASN A 187 11.93 15.49 -8.68
CA ASN A 187 10.94 14.56 -9.19
C ASN A 187 10.83 13.30 -8.32
N ILE A 188 11.94 12.70 -7.96
CA ILE A 188 11.93 11.49 -7.13
C ILE A 188 11.42 11.79 -5.71
N SER A 189 11.70 12.98 -5.17
CA SER A 189 11.15 13.41 -3.87
C SER A 189 9.63 13.49 -3.90
N CYS A 190 9.04 13.96 -5.01
CA CYS A 190 7.59 13.94 -5.21
C CYS A 190 7.05 12.51 -5.27
N PHE A 191 7.73 11.61 -5.98
CA PHE A 191 7.35 10.19 -6.02
C PHE A 191 7.36 9.55 -4.62
N TYR A 192 8.38 9.83 -3.81
CA TYR A 192 8.50 9.31 -2.45
C TYR A 192 7.33 9.69 -1.54
N SER A 193 6.68 10.81 -1.79
CA SER A 193 5.51 11.25 -1.04
C SER A 193 4.16 10.74 -1.58
N SER A 194 4.16 9.92 -2.62
CA SER A 194 2.96 9.47 -3.32
C SER A 194 2.31 8.22 -2.73
N ASN A 195 1.05 8.01 -3.07
CA ASN A 195 0.29 6.80 -2.76
C ASN A 195 0.90 5.56 -3.42
N LEU A 196 1.45 5.69 -4.64
CA LEU A 196 2.13 4.58 -5.33
C LEU A 196 3.39 4.16 -4.58
N MET A 197 4.11 5.11 -3.96
CA MET A 197 5.23 4.78 -3.07
C MET A 197 4.78 3.97 -1.86
N SER A 198 3.69 4.37 -1.20
CA SER A 198 3.12 3.62 -0.08
C SER A 198 2.71 2.21 -0.48
N TYR A 199 2.06 2.06 -1.63
CA TYR A 199 1.69 0.77 -2.20
C TYR A 199 2.93 -0.14 -2.41
N LEU A 200 3.98 0.40 -3.04
CA LEU A 200 5.23 -0.32 -3.23
C LEU A 200 5.91 -0.68 -1.90
N ALA A 201 5.90 0.23 -0.92
CA ALA A 201 6.46 -0.04 0.41
C ALA A 201 5.74 -1.20 1.12
N ILE A 202 4.41 -1.24 1.06
CA ILE A 202 3.60 -2.33 1.64
C ILE A 202 3.97 -3.68 1.00
N LEU A 203 4.08 -3.72 -0.31
CA LEU A 203 4.14 -4.97 -1.08
C LEU A 203 5.55 -5.40 -1.51
N THR A 204 6.56 -4.55 -1.34
CA THR A 204 7.92 -4.89 -1.81
C THR A 204 9.03 -4.63 -0.80
N PHE A 205 8.81 -3.79 0.23
CA PHE A 205 9.87 -3.51 1.19
C PHE A 205 9.93 -4.58 2.27
N SER A 206 11.08 -5.21 2.41
CA SER A 206 11.27 -6.44 3.19
C SER A 206 10.95 -6.30 4.68
N SER A 207 11.25 -5.15 5.30
CA SER A 207 11.05 -4.95 6.74
C SER A 207 9.65 -4.42 7.11
N VAL A 208 8.98 -3.73 6.17
CA VAL A 208 7.69 -3.07 6.42
C VAL A 208 6.61 -4.07 6.80
N GLY A 209 5.93 -3.84 7.93
CA GLY A 209 4.86 -4.69 8.44
C GLY A 209 5.31 -6.05 8.99
N ILE A 210 6.61 -6.34 9.00
CA ILE A 210 7.17 -7.60 9.54
C ILE A 210 8.03 -7.31 10.77
N GLU A 211 9.04 -6.45 10.62
CA GLU A 211 9.99 -6.12 11.69
C GLU A 211 9.85 -4.67 12.14
N ARG A 212 9.94 -3.74 11.21
CA ARG A 212 9.87 -2.28 11.44
C ARG A 212 9.62 -1.54 10.13
N GLU A 213 9.07 -0.35 10.21
CA GLU A 213 8.80 0.51 9.05
C GLU A 213 10.08 1.23 8.61
N ASN A 214 10.99 0.49 8.00
CA ASN A 214 12.28 0.98 7.56
C ASN A 214 12.63 0.41 6.18
N ALA A 215 13.05 1.28 5.27
CA ALA A 215 13.47 0.92 3.93
C ALA A 215 14.98 0.70 3.87
N LYS A 216 15.43 -0.28 3.11
CA LYS A 216 16.85 -0.46 2.78
C LYS A 216 17.23 0.45 1.61
N GLU A 217 18.51 0.80 1.51
CA GLU A 217 19.03 1.65 0.43
C GLU A 217 18.63 1.14 -0.95
N PHE A 218 18.79 -0.16 -1.21
CA PHE A 218 18.44 -0.74 -2.50
C PHE A 218 16.94 -0.68 -2.81
N GLU A 219 16.07 -0.75 -1.80
CA GLU A 219 14.61 -0.62 -1.95
C GLU A 219 14.24 0.81 -2.33
N LEU A 220 14.85 1.80 -1.68
CA LEU A 220 14.67 3.21 -1.99
C LEU A 220 15.14 3.57 -3.42
N LEU A 221 16.20 2.96 -3.88
CA LEU A 221 16.77 3.27 -5.19
C LEU A 221 16.11 2.48 -6.34
N ASN A 222 15.55 1.30 -6.09
CA ASN A 222 14.95 0.45 -7.12
C ASN A 222 13.44 0.70 -7.36
N ILE A 223 12.98 1.92 -7.12
CA ILE A 223 11.62 2.38 -7.45
C ILE A 223 11.57 2.97 -8.87
N PRO A 224 10.39 3.03 -9.52
CA PRO A 224 10.22 3.70 -10.80
C PRO A 224 10.63 5.18 -10.73
N TYR A 225 11.32 5.64 -11.75
CA TYR A 225 11.56 7.07 -11.96
C TYR A 225 10.58 7.59 -13.01
N LEU A 226 9.74 8.53 -12.61
CA LEU A 226 8.74 9.18 -13.46
C LEU A 226 9.05 10.67 -13.51
N ARG A 227 9.04 11.23 -14.72
CA ARG A 227 9.26 12.68 -14.91
C ARG A 227 7.91 13.39 -14.89
N LEU A 228 7.69 14.16 -13.83
CA LEU A 228 6.51 14.99 -13.67
C LEU A 228 6.59 16.22 -14.60
N SER A 229 5.43 16.68 -15.06
CA SER A 229 5.32 17.80 -16.01
C SER A 229 5.47 19.17 -15.34
N GLN A 230 5.18 19.27 -14.04
CA GLN A 230 5.17 20.51 -13.27
C GLN A 230 6.20 20.50 -12.15
N ASP A 231 6.65 21.68 -11.75
CA ASP A 231 7.55 21.86 -10.61
C ASP A 231 6.79 21.83 -9.28
N TYR A 232 6.26 20.67 -8.92
CA TYR A 232 5.56 20.48 -7.65
C TYR A 232 6.48 20.61 -6.45
N TYR A 233 7.74 20.22 -6.59
CA TYR A 233 8.69 20.25 -5.48
C TYR A 233 8.88 21.67 -4.96
N ASN A 234 9.26 22.64 -5.80
CA ASN A 234 9.50 24.00 -5.36
C ASN A 234 8.23 24.65 -4.79
N LYS A 235 7.07 24.34 -5.36
CA LYS A 235 5.79 24.80 -4.86
C LYS A 235 5.50 24.30 -3.45
N LEU A 236 5.67 22.98 -3.22
CA LEU A 236 5.46 22.37 -1.91
C LEU A 236 6.49 22.83 -0.89
N GLU A 237 7.78 22.94 -1.27
CA GLU A 237 8.83 23.49 -0.43
C GLU A 237 8.47 24.90 0.08
N SER A 238 8.03 25.78 -0.81
CA SER A 238 7.57 27.14 -0.46
C SER A 238 6.37 27.14 0.48
N MET A 239 5.38 26.26 0.23
CA MET A 239 4.20 26.11 1.10
C MET A 239 4.59 25.61 2.49
N HIS A 240 5.50 24.64 2.59
CA HIS A 240 5.98 24.13 3.88
C HIS A 240 6.78 25.20 4.65
N HIS A 241 7.59 26.02 3.97
CA HIS A 241 8.27 27.15 4.61
C HIS A 241 7.27 28.18 5.14
N SER A 242 6.23 28.51 4.38
CA SER A 242 5.16 29.40 4.80
C SER A 242 4.39 28.85 6.00
N PHE A 243 4.08 27.55 5.99
CA PHE A 243 3.45 26.85 7.10
C PHE A 243 4.28 26.95 8.39
N LEU A 244 5.59 26.64 8.32
CA LEU A 244 6.49 26.71 9.47
C LEU A 244 6.62 28.13 10.00
N LYS A 245 6.72 29.12 9.12
CA LYS A 245 6.78 30.54 9.52
C LYS A 245 5.53 30.96 10.29
N LYS A 246 4.34 30.68 9.74
CA LYS A 246 3.07 31.03 10.38
C LYS A 246 2.88 30.28 11.73
N LYS A 247 3.29 29.01 11.81
CA LYS A 247 3.21 28.24 13.05
C LYS A 247 4.04 28.84 14.21
N LYS A 248 5.07 29.61 13.90
CA LYS A 248 5.94 30.27 14.89
C LYS A 248 5.42 31.65 15.33
N GLU A 249 4.44 32.21 14.63
CA GLU A 249 3.88 33.52 14.96
C GLU A 249 3.05 33.42 16.27
N PRO A 250 3.24 34.32 17.26
CA PRO A 250 2.55 34.22 18.56
C PRO A 250 1.02 34.32 18.48
N LEU A 251 0.51 34.98 17.43
CA LEU A 251 -0.91 35.21 17.16
C LEU A 251 -1.34 34.51 15.85
N HIS A 252 -0.91 33.25 15.63
CA HIS A 252 -1.32 32.52 14.45
C HIS A 252 -2.84 32.26 14.48
N LYS A 253 -3.50 32.58 13.37
CA LYS A 253 -4.90 32.20 13.18
C LYS A 253 -4.93 30.72 12.74
N GLU A 254 -5.58 29.86 13.51
CA GLU A 254 -5.74 28.43 13.16
C GLU A 254 -6.28 28.23 11.74
N HIS A 255 -7.15 29.17 11.30
CA HIS A 255 -7.70 29.19 9.94
C HIS A 255 -6.60 29.33 8.85
N ASP A 256 -5.58 30.13 9.06
CA ASP A 256 -4.49 30.32 8.08
C ASP A 256 -3.62 29.07 7.95
N ILE A 257 -3.38 28.38 9.07
CA ILE A 257 -2.64 27.10 9.11
C ILE A 257 -3.44 26.02 8.38
N ALA A 258 -4.74 25.91 8.67
CA ALA A 258 -5.64 24.95 8.02
C ALA A 258 -5.75 25.17 6.52
N THR A 259 -5.77 26.43 6.08
CA THR A 259 -5.78 26.79 4.65
C THR A 259 -4.53 26.30 3.95
N ILE A 260 -3.33 26.58 4.47
CA ILE A 260 -2.06 26.10 3.89
C ILE A 260 -2.00 24.58 3.86
N GLN A 261 -2.45 23.89 4.92
CA GLN A 261 -2.51 22.43 4.94
C GLN A 261 -3.45 21.87 3.87
N SER A 262 -4.60 22.51 3.66
CA SER A 262 -5.53 22.14 2.59
C SER A 262 -4.90 22.31 1.20
N GLU A 263 -4.16 23.39 0.97
CA GLU A 263 -3.44 23.64 -0.30
C GLU A 263 -2.33 22.62 -0.54
N ILE A 264 -1.52 22.30 0.49
CA ILE A 264 -0.51 21.24 0.42
C ILE A 264 -1.18 19.91 0.05
N SER A 265 -2.31 19.57 0.69
CA SER A 265 -3.06 18.36 0.40
C SER A 265 -3.56 18.30 -1.05
N LYS A 266 -4.03 19.44 -1.59
CA LYS A 266 -4.46 19.55 -3.00
C LYS A 266 -3.30 19.31 -3.97
N GLU A 267 -2.13 19.88 -3.69
CA GLU A 267 -0.95 19.67 -4.56
C GLU A 267 -0.46 18.19 -4.48
N CYS A 268 -0.46 17.57 -3.29
CA CYS A 268 -0.15 16.15 -3.17
C CYS A 268 -1.13 15.27 -3.95
N LYS A 269 -2.43 15.62 -4.00
CA LYS A 269 -3.40 14.90 -4.83
C LYS A 269 -3.08 15.02 -6.32
N LYS A 270 -2.67 16.21 -6.79
CA LYS A 270 -2.26 16.39 -8.21
C LYS A 270 -1.04 15.55 -8.56
N ILE A 271 -0.04 15.49 -7.67
CA ILE A 271 1.11 14.60 -7.85
C ILE A 271 0.66 13.15 -8.00
N ASN A 272 -0.22 12.68 -7.11
CA ASN A 272 -0.73 11.31 -7.18
C ASN A 272 -1.42 11.03 -8.52
N GLU A 273 -2.33 11.92 -8.96
CA GLU A 273 -3.04 11.72 -10.23
C GLU A 273 -2.09 11.75 -11.44
N GLU A 274 -1.10 12.65 -11.46
CA GLU A 274 -0.11 12.69 -12.55
C GLU A 274 0.76 11.43 -12.57
N ILE A 275 1.20 10.94 -11.41
CA ILE A 275 1.95 9.67 -11.31
C ILE A 275 1.12 8.52 -11.87
N LEU A 276 -0.17 8.43 -11.52
CA LEU A 276 -1.06 7.38 -12.01
C LEU A 276 -1.29 7.48 -13.52
N GLN A 277 -1.40 8.70 -14.07
CA GLN A 277 -1.47 8.92 -15.52
C GLN A 277 -0.19 8.50 -16.24
N LEU A 278 0.98 8.86 -15.70
CA LEU A 278 2.28 8.52 -16.28
C LEU A 278 2.54 7.00 -16.36
N ILE A 279 2.00 6.23 -15.43
CA ILE A 279 2.08 4.77 -15.49
C ILE A 279 0.93 4.15 -16.31
N ASN A 280 0.04 4.97 -16.87
CA ASN A 280 -1.16 4.52 -17.57
C ASN A 280 -1.96 3.49 -16.75
N ILE A 281 -2.34 3.90 -15.54
CA ILE A 281 -3.04 3.04 -14.59
C ILE A 281 -4.42 2.64 -15.12
N ASP A 282 -4.77 1.36 -14.99
CA ASP A 282 -6.14 0.90 -15.22
C ASP A 282 -7.00 0.93 -13.94
N THR A 283 -8.27 0.60 -14.08
CA THR A 283 -9.24 0.61 -12.97
C THR A 283 -8.89 -0.42 -11.91
N ILE A 284 -8.49 -1.63 -12.31
CA ILE A 284 -8.12 -2.72 -11.39
C ILE A 284 -6.92 -2.29 -10.56
N GLU A 285 -5.87 -1.78 -11.20
CA GLU A 285 -4.65 -1.34 -10.54
C GLU A 285 -4.91 -0.19 -9.54
N ARG A 286 -5.83 0.73 -9.90
CA ARG A 286 -6.26 1.80 -8.98
C ARG A 286 -6.94 1.23 -7.73
N ASP A 287 -7.82 0.25 -7.91
CA ASP A 287 -8.51 -0.42 -6.82
C ASP A 287 -7.56 -1.27 -5.95
N LEU A 288 -6.48 -1.83 -6.53
CA LEU A 288 -5.42 -2.50 -5.76
C LEU A 288 -4.65 -1.52 -4.87
N ILE A 289 -4.31 -0.34 -5.38
CA ILE A 289 -3.68 0.73 -4.58
C ILE A 289 -4.63 1.13 -3.44
N ASP A 290 -5.91 1.35 -3.74
CA ASP A 290 -6.91 1.72 -2.74
C ASP A 290 -7.04 0.66 -1.65
N TYR A 291 -7.12 -0.62 -2.01
CA TYR A 291 -7.13 -1.72 -1.05
C TYR A 291 -5.87 -1.75 -0.17
N ALA A 292 -4.71 -1.57 -0.76
CA ALA A 292 -3.45 -1.55 -0.01
C ALA A 292 -3.41 -0.42 1.03
N LEU A 293 -3.89 0.77 0.67
CA LEU A 293 -3.88 1.93 1.57
C LEU A 293 -4.98 1.87 2.64
N ASN A 294 -6.18 1.41 2.29
CA ASN A 294 -7.33 1.43 3.19
C ASN A 294 -7.52 0.14 3.98
N ILE A 295 -6.94 -0.97 3.54
CA ILE A 295 -7.06 -2.28 4.21
C ILE A 295 -5.70 -2.77 4.70
N SER A 296 -4.70 -2.94 3.82
CA SER A 296 -3.42 -3.55 4.20
C SER A 296 -2.60 -2.63 5.12
N LEU A 297 -2.55 -1.33 4.86
CA LEU A 297 -1.84 -0.37 5.71
C LEU A 297 -2.39 -0.29 7.14
N PRO A 298 -3.71 -0.18 7.39
CA PRO A 298 -4.25 -0.29 8.74
C PRO A 298 -3.88 -1.60 9.45
N MET A 299 -3.87 -2.75 8.75
CA MET A 299 -3.43 -4.02 9.35
C MET A 299 -1.96 -3.98 9.78
N ILE A 300 -1.08 -3.40 8.96
CA ILE A 300 0.35 -3.23 9.29
C ILE A 300 0.51 -2.38 10.55
N ARG A 301 -0.21 -1.26 10.64
CA ARG A 301 -0.17 -0.37 11.81
C ARG A 301 -0.60 -1.08 13.09
N MET A 302 -1.60 -1.94 13.02
CA MET A 302 -2.05 -2.73 14.17
C MET A 302 -0.97 -3.70 14.65
N ASN A 303 -0.16 -4.27 13.75
CA ASN A 303 0.94 -5.15 14.12
C ASN A 303 2.04 -4.45 14.91
N SER A 304 2.20 -3.13 14.76
CA SER A 304 3.19 -2.33 15.50
C SER A 304 2.79 -2.05 16.96
N VAL A 305 1.54 -2.31 17.36
CA VAL A 305 1.06 -2.05 18.72
C VAL A 305 1.46 -3.19 19.68
N ASN A 306 2.34 -2.91 20.63
CA ASN A 306 2.88 -3.92 21.55
C ASN A 306 1.89 -4.43 22.61
N ASN A 307 0.79 -3.73 22.88
CA ASN A 307 -0.20 -4.12 23.87
C ASN A 307 -1.39 -4.83 23.23
N ILE A 308 -1.65 -6.08 23.62
CA ILE A 308 -2.73 -6.93 23.08
C ILE A 308 -4.11 -6.27 23.23
N MET A 309 -4.38 -5.60 24.36
CA MET A 309 -5.67 -4.93 24.58
C MET A 309 -5.84 -3.71 23.66
N ARG A 310 -4.77 -2.94 23.41
CA ARG A 310 -4.79 -1.83 22.46
C ARG A 310 -4.95 -2.32 21.04
N LYS A 311 -4.27 -3.41 20.65
CA LYS A 311 -4.47 -4.09 19.36
C LYS A 311 -5.92 -4.49 19.18
N TYR A 312 -6.52 -5.11 20.20
CA TYR A 312 -7.91 -5.54 20.15
C TYR A 312 -8.88 -4.37 19.95
N LYS A 313 -8.73 -3.29 20.72
CA LYS A 313 -9.54 -2.08 20.56
C LYS A 313 -9.35 -1.46 19.17
N ALA A 314 -8.11 -1.33 18.70
CA ALA A 314 -7.80 -0.81 17.38
C ALA A 314 -8.39 -1.68 16.25
N LEU A 315 -8.38 -3.01 16.40
CA LEU A 315 -9.02 -3.95 15.47
C LEU A 315 -10.53 -3.77 15.43
N ARG A 316 -11.17 -3.71 16.61
CA ARG A 316 -12.62 -3.55 16.73
C ARG A 316 -13.11 -2.26 16.09
N ASP A 317 -12.39 -1.17 16.33
CA ASP A 317 -12.78 0.18 15.92
C ASP A 317 -12.21 0.56 14.54
N SER A 318 -11.53 -0.36 13.86
CA SER A 318 -10.91 -0.07 12.57
C SER A 318 -11.88 -0.22 11.41
N TYR A 319 -11.65 0.59 10.36
CA TYR A 319 -12.41 0.55 9.11
C TYR A 319 -12.46 -0.86 8.48
N ILE A 320 -11.37 -1.62 8.54
CA ILE A 320 -11.28 -2.95 7.92
C ILE A 320 -12.31 -3.97 8.45
N PHE A 321 -12.73 -3.80 9.71
CA PHE A 321 -13.74 -4.63 10.35
C PHE A 321 -15.05 -3.88 10.57
N SER A 322 -15.18 -2.65 10.07
CA SER A 322 -16.46 -1.93 10.17
C SER A 322 -17.50 -2.66 9.33
N LYS A 323 -18.72 -2.64 9.86
CA LYS A 323 -19.88 -3.17 9.14
C LYS A 323 -20.22 -2.26 7.97
N ILE A 324 -20.76 -2.88 6.95
CA ILE A 324 -21.39 -2.20 5.83
C ILE A 324 -22.84 -1.98 6.26
N GLU A 325 -23.36 -0.78 6.07
CA GLU A 325 -24.76 -0.46 6.30
C GLU A 325 -25.59 -0.74 5.05
N LEU A 326 -26.89 -0.95 5.24
CA LEU A 326 -27.80 -1.14 4.12
C LEU A 326 -27.82 0.13 3.24
N GLY A 327 -27.56 -0.03 1.94
CA GLY A 327 -27.42 1.08 0.99
C GLY A 327 -26.02 1.69 0.89
N ASP A 328 -25.01 1.12 1.58
CA ASP A 328 -23.61 1.52 1.40
C ASP A 328 -23.15 1.14 -0.02
N GLN A 329 -22.58 2.09 -0.73
CA GLN A 329 -22.10 1.95 -2.12
C GLN A 329 -21.11 0.80 -2.31
N VAL A 330 -20.39 0.38 -1.27
CA VAL A 330 -19.41 -0.72 -1.32
C VAL A 330 -20.00 -2.01 -1.90
N LEU A 331 -21.26 -2.34 -1.57
CA LEU A 331 -21.92 -3.56 -2.07
C LEU A 331 -22.32 -3.43 -3.54
N GLU A 332 -22.78 -2.26 -3.94
CA GLU A 332 -23.10 -1.97 -5.35
C GLU A 332 -21.84 -2.02 -6.20
N GLU A 333 -20.74 -1.41 -5.72
CA GLU A 333 -19.45 -1.42 -6.40
C GLU A 333 -18.88 -2.83 -6.54
N TYR A 334 -19.02 -3.67 -5.51
CA TYR A 334 -18.62 -5.07 -5.57
C TYR A 334 -19.45 -5.86 -6.58
N ALA A 335 -20.79 -5.70 -6.54
CA ALA A 335 -21.72 -6.37 -7.46
C ALA A 335 -21.49 -5.93 -8.91
N GLN A 336 -21.15 -4.64 -9.14
CA GLN A 336 -20.89 -4.09 -10.46
C GLN A 336 -19.72 -4.80 -11.16
N VAL A 337 -18.68 -5.19 -10.42
CA VAL A 337 -17.56 -5.98 -10.99
C VAL A 337 -18.05 -7.28 -11.62
N TYR A 338 -19.01 -7.97 -10.99
CA TYR A 338 -19.60 -9.19 -11.55
C TYR A 338 -20.46 -8.91 -12.78
N ILE A 339 -21.25 -7.83 -12.75
CA ILE A 339 -22.06 -7.42 -13.89
C ILE A 339 -21.16 -7.09 -15.07
N ASP A 340 -20.14 -6.25 -14.88
CA ASP A 340 -19.21 -5.84 -15.94
C ASP A 340 -18.50 -7.04 -16.60
N TYR A 341 -18.23 -8.08 -15.82
CA TYR A 341 -17.58 -9.28 -16.31
C TYR A 341 -18.56 -10.25 -16.99
N PHE A 342 -19.63 -10.64 -16.29
CA PHE A 342 -20.50 -11.74 -16.71
C PHE A 342 -21.65 -11.30 -17.65
N ALA A 343 -22.12 -10.05 -17.59
CA ALA A 343 -23.25 -9.61 -18.40
C ALA A 343 -23.00 -9.80 -19.90
N ARG A 344 -21.77 -9.60 -20.37
CA ARG A 344 -21.40 -9.80 -21.79
C ARG A 344 -21.63 -11.24 -22.27
N SER A 345 -21.46 -12.21 -21.38
CA SER A 345 -21.63 -13.64 -21.70
C SER A 345 -23.07 -14.12 -21.51
N PHE A 346 -23.78 -13.58 -20.52
CA PHE A 346 -25.09 -14.07 -20.12
C PHE A 346 -26.27 -13.24 -20.64
N ASN A 347 -26.07 -11.96 -21.01
CA ASN A 347 -27.11 -11.12 -21.62
C ASN A 347 -27.30 -11.51 -23.10
N ARG A 348 -28.02 -12.63 -23.35
CA ARG A 348 -28.31 -13.14 -24.70
C ARG A 348 -29.75 -13.64 -24.72
N ASN A 349 -30.37 -13.62 -25.91
CA ASN A 349 -31.66 -14.26 -26.17
C ASN A 349 -32.72 -13.94 -25.13
N GLU A 350 -32.99 -12.65 -24.91
CA GLU A 350 -33.98 -12.18 -23.93
C GLU A 350 -33.67 -12.56 -22.46
N LYS A 351 -32.43 -12.92 -22.14
CA LYS A 351 -31.94 -13.18 -20.79
C LYS A 351 -31.13 -11.99 -20.29
N ARG A 352 -31.18 -11.76 -18.97
CA ARG A 352 -30.41 -10.71 -18.27
C ARG A 352 -29.72 -11.27 -17.04
N PHE A 353 -28.44 -10.91 -16.89
CA PHE A 353 -27.66 -11.22 -15.72
C PHE A 353 -27.94 -10.16 -14.64
N ILE A 354 -28.29 -10.61 -13.45
CA ILE A 354 -28.58 -9.73 -12.30
C ILE A 354 -27.84 -10.20 -11.05
N VAL A 355 -27.66 -9.30 -10.10
CA VAL A 355 -27.12 -9.60 -8.78
C VAL A 355 -28.15 -9.22 -7.72
N GLU A 356 -28.55 -10.21 -6.90
CA GLU A 356 -29.35 -9.97 -5.73
C GLU A 356 -28.46 -9.93 -4.49
N VAL A 357 -28.44 -8.80 -3.79
CA VAL A 357 -27.70 -8.59 -2.56
C VAL A 357 -28.62 -8.84 -1.38
N HIS A 358 -28.38 -9.89 -0.64
CA HIS A 358 -29.10 -10.25 0.57
C HIS A 358 -28.32 -9.72 1.78
N TYR A 359 -28.81 -8.64 2.38
CA TYR A 359 -28.15 -7.95 3.46
C TYR A 359 -28.60 -8.45 4.83
N SER A 360 -27.64 -8.66 5.73
CA SER A 360 -27.88 -8.70 7.17
C SER A 360 -26.73 -8.01 7.93
N SER A 361 -26.96 -7.68 9.18
CA SER A 361 -25.96 -7.01 10.02
C SER A 361 -24.71 -7.87 10.33
N GLN A 362 -24.74 -9.17 10.06
CA GLN A 362 -23.66 -10.10 10.38
C GLN A 362 -23.05 -10.74 9.12
N ILE A 363 -23.89 -11.13 8.18
CA ILE A 363 -23.52 -11.85 6.96
C ILE A 363 -24.20 -11.17 5.78
N ILE A 364 -23.51 -11.09 4.66
CA ILE A 364 -24.07 -10.63 3.39
C ILE A 364 -23.93 -11.78 2.39
N GLY A 365 -24.99 -12.02 1.62
CA GLY A 365 -25.01 -12.96 0.52
C GLY A 365 -25.24 -12.25 -0.80
N MET A 366 -24.58 -12.69 -1.85
CA MET A 366 -24.88 -12.28 -3.22
C MET A 366 -25.23 -13.49 -4.05
N PHE A 367 -26.33 -13.37 -4.79
CA PHE A 367 -26.82 -14.36 -5.73
C PHE A 367 -26.72 -13.79 -7.15
N PHE A 368 -26.06 -14.52 -8.00
CA PHE A 368 -25.79 -14.17 -9.39
C PHE A 368 -26.69 -15.01 -10.27
N LYS A 369 -27.69 -14.38 -10.90
CA LYS A 369 -28.78 -15.04 -11.61
C LYS A 369 -28.87 -14.58 -13.07
N VAL A 370 -29.39 -15.47 -13.90
CA VAL A 370 -29.82 -15.12 -15.27
C VAL A 370 -31.34 -15.25 -15.32
N ILE A 371 -32.02 -14.13 -15.54
CA ILE A 371 -33.49 -14.04 -15.58
C ILE A 371 -33.99 -13.68 -16.97
N ASP A 372 -35.27 -13.88 -17.23
CA ASP A 372 -35.92 -13.45 -18.46
C ASP A 372 -36.05 -11.93 -18.53
N GLN A 373 -35.97 -11.35 -19.71
CA GLN A 373 -35.99 -9.90 -19.94
C GLN A 373 -37.25 -9.24 -19.42
N ASP A 374 -38.39 -9.92 -19.48
CA ASP A 374 -39.70 -9.44 -18.98
C ASP A 374 -39.72 -9.33 -17.45
N LEU A 375 -38.90 -10.09 -16.75
CA LEU A 375 -38.72 -10.03 -15.28
C LEU A 375 -37.63 -9.02 -14.85
N PHE A 376 -36.93 -8.42 -15.80
CA PHE A 376 -35.84 -7.50 -15.51
C PHE A 376 -36.38 -6.15 -15.02
N SER A 377 -35.95 -5.72 -13.84
CA SER A 377 -36.22 -4.39 -13.30
C SER A 377 -34.95 -3.54 -13.18
N LYS A 378 -33.91 -4.12 -12.63
CA LYS A 378 -32.56 -3.51 -12.49
C LYS A 378 -31.49 -4.59 -12.30
N GLU A 379 -30.25 -4.22 -12.57
CA GLU A 379 -29.12 -5.16 -12.52
C GLU A 379 -28.75 -5.57 -11.09
N ILE A 380 -28.86 -4.67 -10.12
CA ILE A 380 -28.54 -4.93 -8.70
C ILE A 380 -29.81 -4.72 -7.87
N ILE A 381 -30.22 -5.77 -7.18
CA ILE A 381 -31.41 -5.77 -6.32
C ILE A 381 -30.94 -6.02 -4.89
N THR A 382 -31.21 -5.10 -3.97
CA THR A 382 -30.86 -5.27 -2.55
C THR A 382 -32.10 -5.64 -1.76
N VAL A 383 -31.99 -6.72 -0.97
CA VAL A 383 -33.05 -7.27 -0.13
C VAL A 383 -32.57 -7.29 1.32
N ASP A 384 -33.33 -6.67 2.22
CA ASP A 384 -33.09 -6.81 3.66
C ASP A 384 -33.67 -8.15 4.15
N THR A 385 -32.79 -9.04 4.61
CA THR A 385 -33.17 -10.44 4.93
C THR A 385 -32.79 -10.85 6.35
N ASN A 386 -32.87 -9.95 7.32
CA ASN A 386 -32.35 -10.13 8.68
C ASN A 386 -32.64 -11.49 9.36
N THR A 387 -33.68 -12.23 8.99
CA THR A 387 -34.07 -13.49 9.66
C THR A 387 -33.87 -14.74 8.81
N ASN A 388 -34.05 -14.65 7.50
CA ASN A 388 -34.03 -15.83 6.61
C ASN A 388 -32.63 -16.20 6.12
N LEU A 389 -31.67 -15.25 6.12
CA LEU A 389 -30.33 -15.48 5.61
C LEU A 389 -29.54 -16.48 6.46
N ILE A 390 -29.67 -16.41 7.79
CA ILE A 390 -28.99 -17.35 8.71
C ILE A 390 -29.50 -18.78 8.47
N THR A 391 -30.80 -18.97 8.30
CA THR A 391 -31.39 -20.27 8.00
C THR A 391 -30.92 -20.81 6.65
N LEU A 392 -30.86 -19.95 5.63
CA LEU A 392 -30.35 -20.30 4.31
C LEU A 392 -28.87 -20.69 4.35
N VAL A 393 -28.02 -19.89 5.01
CA VAL A 393 -26.59 -20.17 5.21
C VAL A 393 -26.38 -21.47 5.98
N THR A 394 -27.17 -21.72 7.04
CA THR A 394 -27.10 -22.96 7.80
C THR A 394 -27.44 -24.16 6.93
N LYS A 395 -28.47 -24.06 6.09
CA LYS A 395 -28.87 -25.14 5.16
C LYS A 395 -27.80 -25.42 4.12
N LEU A 396 -27.16 -24.39 3.57
CA LEU A 396 -26.07 -24.53 2.57
C LEU A 396 -24.75 -24.96 3.22
N SER A 397 -24.44 -24.48 4.43
CA SER A 397 -23.18 -24.76 5.11
C SER A 397 -23.10 -26.18 5.68
N THR A 398 -24.21 -26.84 5.99
CA THR A 398 -24.20 -28.24 6.46
C THR A 398 -23.63 -29.22 5.45
N GLN A 399 -23.53 -28.84 4.17
CA GLN A 399 -22.90 -29.63 3.13
C GLN A 399 -21.36 -29.49 3.08
N HIS A 400 -20.78 -28.51 3.79
CA HIS A 400 -19.37 -28.13 3.67
C HIS A 400 -18.62 -28.04 5.00
N ILE A 401 -19.16 -28.52 6.13
CA ILE A 401 -18.48 -28.52 7.42
C ILE A 401 -17.35 -29.55 7.38
N THR A 402 -16.13 -29.09 7.51
CA THR A 402 -14.94 -29.92 7.72
C THR A 402 -14.43 -29.75 9.15
N ASP A 403 -13.98 -30.85 9.79
CA ASP A 403 -13.36 -30.89 11.13
C ASP A 403 -11.96 -30.22 11.10
N GLN A 404 -11.88 -28.94 10.78
CA GLN A 404 -10.62 -28.20 10.64
C GLN A 404 -10.39 -27.24 11.79
N LEU A 405 -9.12 -27.06 12.16
CA LEU A 405 -8.66 -26.10 13.19
C LEU A 405 -8.90 -24.63 12.85
N PHE A 406 -9.44 -24.32 11.69
CA PHE A 406 -9.75 -22.98 11.21
C PHE A 406 -11.14 -22.94 10.59
N VAL A 407 -11.76 -21.78 10.64
CA VAL A 407 -13.07 -21.53 10.05
C VAL A 407 -12.90 -20.77 8.74
N GLN A 408 -13.40 -21.32 7.64
CA GLN A 408 -13.51 -20.61 6.37
C GLN A 408 -14.64 -19.60 6.47
N LYS A 409 -14.36 -18.33 6.11
CA LYS A 409 -15.31 -17.22 6.27
C LYS A 409 -16.20 -16.96 5.07
N ASP A 410 -15.92 -17.55 3.95
CA ASP A 410 -16.74 -17.41 2.74
C ASP A 410 -17.34 -18.75 2.34
N ILE A 411 -18.62 -18.74 2.01
CA ILE A 411 -19.35 -19.88 1.48
C ILE A 411 -19.74 -19.50 0.06
N ARG A 412 -19.39 -20.35 -0.89
CA ARG A 412 -19.74 -20.13 -2.30
C ARG A 412 -20.13 -21.46 -2.95
N GLY A 413 -20.98 -21.39 -3.97
CA GLY A 413 -21.43 -22.57 -4.68
C GLY A 413 -22.20 -22.23 -5.94
N PHE A 414 -22.55 -23.32 -6.64
CA PHE A 414 -23.35 -23.31 -7.86
C PHE A 414 -24.62 -24.10 -7.62
N GLU A 415 -25.73 -23.54 -7.98
CA GLU A 415 -27.02 -24.18 -8.10
C GLU A 415 -27.42 -24.25 -9.60
N LYS A 416 -28.54 -24.89 -9.90
CA LYS A 416 -28.97 -25.08 -11.28
C LYS A 416 -29.11 -23.77 -12.06
N ASP A 417 -29.66 -22.73 -11.42
CA ASP A 417 -30.07 -21.47 -12.09
C ASP A 417 -29.30 -20.25 -11.58
N PHE A 418 -28.40 -20.40 -10.62
CA PHE A 418 -27.63 -19.30 -10.04
C PHE A 418 -26.35 -19.82 -9.37
N PHE A 419 -25.39 -18.92 -9.17
CA PHE A 419 -24.28 -19.12 -8.25
C PHE A 419 -24.30 -18.05 -7.13
N TYR A 420 -23.59 -18.31 -6.04
CA TYR A 420 -23.71 -17.47 -4.87
C TYR A 420 -22.41 -17.38 -4.08
N ILE A 421 -22.29 -16.29 -3.30
CA ILE A 421 -21.23 -16.09 -2.32
C ILE A 421 -21.79 -15.49 -1.04
N PHE A 422 -21.40 -16.01 0.11
CA PHE A 422 -21.70 -15.47 1.42
C PHE A 422 -20.41 -15.13 2.13
N LYS A 423 -20.31 -13.94 2.72
CA LYS A 423 -19.19 -13.49 3.54
C LYS A 423 -19.70 -12.74 4.77
N PRO A 424 -18.90 -12.69 5.87
CA PRO A 424 -19.16 -11.77 6.98
C PRO A 424 -19.36 -10.34 6.50
N ASN A 425 -20.21 -9.59 7.20
CA ASN A 425 -20.41 -8.16 6.96
C ASN A 425 -19.19 -7.40 7.51
N GLU A 426 -18.11 -7.36 6.72
CA GLU A 426 -16.85 -6.64 7.00
C GLU A 426 -16.38 -5.94 5.72
N LYS A 427 -16.18 -4.62 5.73
CA LYS A 427 -15.81 -3.84 4.53
C LYS A 427 -14.60 -4.41 3.78
N ARG A 428 -13.61 -4.94 4.48
CA ARG A 428 -12.42 -5.54 3.85
C ARG A 428 -12.72 -6.72 2.92
N LEU A 429 -13.84 -7.44 3.13
CA LEU A 429 -14.20 -8.63 2.35
C LEU A 429 -15.04 -8.29 1.12
N TRP A 430 -15.59 -7.08 1.07
CA TRP A 430 -16.50 -6.61 0.02
C TRP A 430 -15.90 -5.46 -0.81
N HIS A 431 -14.59 -5.25 -0.73
CA HIS A 431 -13.89 -4.27 -1.56
C HIS A 431 -13.78 -4.75 -3.02
N LYS A 432 -13.81 -3.84 -4.00
CA LYS A 432 -13.68 -4.17 -5.44
C LYS A 432 -12.47 -5.03 -5.77
N ALA A 433 -11.31 -4.75 -5.18
CA ALA A 433 -10.12 -5.57 -5.39
C ALA A 433 -10.32 -7.04 -5.02
N ILE A 434 -11.19 -7.33 -4.05
CA ILE A 434 -11.59 -8.69 -3.69
C ILE A 434 -12.61 -9.24 -4.69
N ALA A 435 -13.53 -8.40 -5.20
CA ALA A 435 -14.48 -8.82 -6.23
C ALA A 435 -13.78 -9.36 -7.48
N TYR A 436 -12.71 -8.73 -7.94
CA TYR A 436 -11.93 -9.22 -9.10
C TYR A 436 -11.36 -10.62 -8.86
N LEU A 437 -10.89 -10.90 -7.64
CA LEU A 437 -10.37 -12.24 -7.30
C LEU A 437 -11.48 -13.28 -7.28
N ASP A 438 -12.62 -12.93 -6.68
CA ASP A 438 -13.77 -13.83 -6.57
C ASP A 438 -14.40 -14.11 -7.94
N VAL A 439 -14.53 -13.11 -8.80
CA VAL A 439 -14.97 -13.26 -10.20
C VAL A 439 -14.11 -14.24 -10.96
N ASN A 440 -12.78 -14.11 -10.88
CA ASN A 440 -11.86 -15.01 -11.57
C ASN A 440 -11.98 -16.46 -11.07
N GLU A 441 -12.26 -16.68 -9.78
CA GLU A 441 -12.49 -18.02 -9.25
C GLU A 441 -13.80 -18.64 -9.74
N PHE A 442 -14.88 -17.84 -9.85
CA PHE A 442 -16.14 -18.30 -10.44
C PHE A 442 -15.99 -18.60 -11.93
N ASP A 443 -15.30 -17.74 -12.68
CA ASP A 443 -15.03 -17.95 -14.10
C ASP A 443 -14.21 -19.23 -14.32
N ASP A 444 -13.14 -19.44 -13.56
CA ASP A 444 -12.35 -20.67 -13.59
C ASP A 444 -13.21 -21.93 -13.32
N ALA A 445 -14.15 -21.84 -12.39
CA ALA A 445 -15.04 -22.94 -12.05
C ALA A 445 -16.04 -23.23 -13.17
N ILE A 446 -16.63 -22.20 -13.77
CA ILE A 446 -17.55 -22.30 -14.92
C ILE A 446 -16.82 -22.91 -16.12
N LEU A 447 -15.62 -22.43 -16.43
CA LEU A 447 -14.81 -22.96 -17.55
C LEU A 447 -14.40 -24.43 -17.34
N LYS A 448 -14.12 -24.83 -16.11
CA LYS A 448 -13.80 -26.24 -15.79
C LYS A 448 -15.02 -27.14 -15.92
N ALA A 449 -16.19 -26.68 -15.46
CA ALA A 449 -17.44 -27.43 -15.63
C ALA A 449 -17.77 -27.65 -17.10
N GLY A 450 -17.73 -26.60 -17.92
CA GLY A 450 -17.99 -26.70 -19.37
C GLY A 450 -16.98 -27.57 -20.13
N ARG A 451 -15.75 -27.76 -19.65
CA ARG A 451 -14.79 -28.70 -20.26
C ARG A 451 -15.04 -30.15 -19.90
N ASN A 452 -15.70 -30.42 -18.78
CA ASN A 452 -16.02 -31.79 -18.36
C ASN A 452 -17.32 -32.32 -18.98
N GLU A 453 -18.08 -31.47 -19.68
CA GLU A 453 -19.31 -31.84 -20.41
C GLU A 453 -19.05 -32.12 -21.92
N ILE A 454 -17.79 -31.97 -22.39
CA ILE A 454 -17.31 -32.30 -23.74
C ILE A 454 -16.45 -33.57 -23.66
#